data_359d35b3444e99df8ee73f57b6f9c0be
#
_entry.id   359d35b3444e99df8ee73f57b6f9c0be
#
_cell.length_a   1.000
_cell.length_b   1.000
_cell.length_c   1.000
_cell.angle_alpha   90.00
_cell.angle_beta   90.00
_cell.angle_gamma   90.00
#
_symmetry.space_group_name_H-M   'P 1'
#
loop_
_entity.id
_entity.type
_entity.pdbx_description
1 polymer ?
#
loop_
_entity_poly.entity_id
_entity_poly.type
_entity_poly.pdbx_seq_one_letter_code
_entity_poly.pdbx_strand_id
1 'polypeptide(L)'
;MKIETLLSKFDIKGINYGPSTGGGNPLLSAEEQLAVVGLCWHESPVGWLLLFVEGLRDVNALKQLQIATMGEALRLMEDWRGVYPEKAIKALCATAIAEATQQQGQICPECNGSAVVVDKNRNRCKCQCCKQGRIEWTQETRFAYFARVLPVTYSRFKRYYSVQNLLVSWLVENRTMAVMAMDEQIQRESHRQIA
;
A
#
# COMPACT_ATOMS: atom_id res chain seq x y z
N MET A 1 14.87 -8.79 -10.45
CA MET A 1 13.43 -9.07 -10.76
C MET A 1 12.60 -8.01 -10.05
N LYS A 2 11.56 -7.45 -10.68
CA LYS A 2 10.74 -6.43 -10.02
C LYS A 2 9.75 -7.09 -9.07
N ILE A 3 9.55 -6.51 -7.89
CA ILE A 3 8.61 -6.99 -6.85
C ILE A 3 7.20 -7.17 -7.38
N GLU A 4 6.75 -6.24 -8.23
CA GLU A 4 5.43 -6.32 -8.87
C GLU A 4 5.27 -7.59 -9.72
N THR A 5 6.35 -8.02 -10.38
CA THR A 5 6.34 -9.27 -11.18
C THR A 5 6.28 -10.51 -10.29
N LEU A 6 6.88 -10.45 -9.10
CA LEU A 6 6.83 -11.54 -8.14
C LEU A 6 5.44 -11.62 -7.50
N LEU A 7 4.90 -10.49 -7.06
CA LEU A 7 3.57 -10.43 -6.45
C LEU A 7 2.44 -10.76 -7.42
N SER A 8 2.57 -10.41 -8.72
CA SER A 8 1.55 -10.74 -9.73
C SER A 8 1.35 -12.25 -9.93
N LYS A 9 2.33 -13.07 -9.55
CA LYS A 9 2.23 -14.53 -9.61
C LYS A 9 1.45 -15.14 -8.44
N PHE A 10 1.21 -14.39 -7.36
CA PHE A 10 0.34 -14.81 -6.25
C PHE A 10 -1.14 -14.47 -6.49
N ASP A 11 -1.47 -13.73 -7.54
CA ASP A 11 -2.86 -13.51 -7.92
C ASP A 11 -3.41 -14.81 -8.53
N ILE A 12 -4.32 -15.46 -7.79
CA ILE A 12 -4.98 -16.72 -8.18
C ILE A 12 -5.67 -16.61 -9.54
N LYS A 13 -6.07 -15.39 -9.93
CA LYS A 13 -6.66 -15.10 -11.25
C LYS A 13 -5.63 -14.97 -12.37
N GLY A 14 -4.35 -14.79 -12.02
CA GLY A 14 -3.23 -14.60 -12.96
C GLY A 14 -2.28 -15.78 -13.08
N ILE A 15 -2.52 -16.90 -12.37
CA ILE A 15 -1.71 -18.10 -12.51
C ILE A 15 -2.01 -18.75 -13.87
N ASN A 16 -1.23 -18.37 -14.85
CA ASN A 16 -1.19 -19.06 -16.13
C ASN A 16 -0.37 -20.34 -15.95
N TYR A 17 -1.04 -21.47 -15.81
CA TYR A 17 -0.40 -22.80 -15.78
C TYR A 17 0.11 -23.25 -17.17
N GLY A 18 0.02 -22.39 -18.18
CA GLY A 18 0.57 -22.64 -19.50
C GLY A 18 2.09 -22.54 -19.51
N PRO A 19 2.80 -23.32 -20.33
CA PRO A 19 4.22 -23.19 -20.53
C PRO A 19 4.50 -21.74 -21.01
N SER A 20 5.37 -21.03 -20.28
CA SER A 20 5.73 -19.67 -20.61
C SER A 20 6.40 -19.65 -22.00
N THR A 21 5.69 -19.15 -23.00
CA THR A 21 6.19 -18.95 -24.38
C THR A 21 7.08 -17.70 -24.53
N GLY A 22 7.64 -17.19 -23.45
CA GLY A 22 8.59 -16.08 -23.45
C GLY A 22 9.97 -16.56 -23.03
N GLY A 23 10.90 -16.60 -23.99
CA GLY A 23 12.24 -17.18 -23.89
C GLY A 23 13.18 -16.54 -22.88
N GLY A 24 13.02 -16.86 -21.64
CA GLY A 24 13.96 -16.65 -20.54
C GLY A 24 13.54 -17.53 -19.39
N ASN A 25 14.44 -18.44 -18.96
CA ASN A 25 14.22 -19.16 -17.70
C ASN A 25 14.04 -18.12 -16.59
N PRO A 26 12.89 -18.10 -15.86
CA PRO A 26 12.77 -17.24 -14.70
C PRO A 26 13.86 -17.65 -13.69
N LEU A 27 14.55 -16.65 -13.13
CA LEU A 27 15.60 -16.85 -12.11
C LEU A 27 15.14 -17.73 -10.94
N LEU A 28 13.84 -17.77 -10.67
CA LEU A 28 13.21 -18.57 -9.62
C LEU A 28 11.93 -19.21 -10.16
N SER A 29 11.71 -20.48 -9.85
CA SER A 29 10.44 -21.18 -10.05
C SER A 29 9.34 -20.57 -9.17
N ALA A 30 8.06 -20.89 -9.43
CA ALA A 30 6.95 -20.44 -8.59
C ALA A 30 7.08 -20.94 -7.13
N GLU A 31 7.59 -22.15 -6.94
CA GLU A 31 7.82 -22.75 -5.62
C GLU A 31 8.94 -22.05 -4.85
N GLU A 32 10.05 -21.74 -5.53
CA GLU A 32 11.15 -20.97 -4.95
C GLU A 32 10.72 -19.55 -4.57
N GLN A 33 9.87 -18.92 -5.38
CA GLN A 33 9.31 -17.60 -5.06
C GLN A 33 8.42 -17.63 -3.81
N LEU A 34 7.57 -18.66 -3.68
CA LEU A 34 6.77 -18.90 -2.47
C LEU A 34 7.66 -19.15 -1.26
N ALA A 35 8.72 -19.92 -1.42
CA ALA A 35 9.69 -20.17 -0.36
C ALA A 35 10.40 -18.89 0.10
N VAL A 36 10.81 -18.02 -0.84
CA VAL A 36 11.41 -16.71 -0.53
C VAL A 36 10.46 -15.86 0.29
N VAL A 37 9.18 -15.75 -0.10
CA VAL A 37 8.19 -15.01 0.67
C VAL A 37 7.98 -15.60 2.05
N GLY A 38 7.89 -16.94 2.15
CA GLY A 38 7.73 -17.63 3.44
C GLY A 38 8.90 -17.40 4.38
N LEU A 39 10.14 -17.43 3.87
CA LEU A 39 11.35 -17.19 4.65
C LEU A 39 11.46 -15.75 5.15
N CYS A 40 11.08 -14.77 4.31
CA CYS A 40 11.20 -13.35 4.64
C CYS A 40 9.98 -12.80 5.41
N TRP A 41 8.89 -13.56 5.48
CA TRP A 41 7.65 -13.11 6.13
C TRP A 41 7.84 -12.68 7.59
N HIS A 42 8.60 -13.44 8.35
CA HIS A 42 8.78 -13.18 9.78
C HIS A 42 9.60 -11.93 10.08
N GLU A 43 10.41 -11.46 9.12
CA GLU A 43 11.22 -10.26 9.31
C GLU A 43 10.40 -8.97 9.30
N SER A 44 9.37 -8.91 8.47
CA SER A 44 8.46 -7.76 8.41
C SER A 44 7.04 -8.17 7.99
N PRO A 45 6.26 -8.81 8.87
CA PRO A 45 4.89 -9.26 8.54
C PRO A 45 3.98 -8.13 8.07
N VAL A 46 4.09 -6.96 8.70
CA VAL A 46 3.31 -5.76 8.34
C VAL A 46 3.67 -5.25 6.95
N GLY A 47 4.96 -5.27 6.61
CA GLY A 47 5.43 -4.88 5.29
C GLY A 47 4.88 -5.79 4.20
N TRP A 48 4.85 -7.10 4.43
CA TRP A 48 4.25 -8.07 3.51
C TRP A 48 2.75 -7.87 3.35
N LEU A 49 2.02 -7.64 4.45
CA LEU A 49 0.59 -7.33 4.38
C LEU A 49 0.35 -6.08 3.52
N LEU A 50 1.17 -5.04 3.67
CA LEU A 50 1.06 -3.83 2.88
C LEU A 50 1.32 -4.11 1.39
N LEU A 51 2.36 -4.88 1.05
CA LEU A 51 2.67 -5.28 -0.32
C LEU A 51 1.54 -6.11 -0.97
N PHE A 52 0.91 -7.02 -0.22
CA PHE A 52 -0.24 -7.78 -0.72
C PHE A 52 -1.46 -6.90 -0.96
N VAL A 53 -1.72 -5.92 -0.09
CA VAL A 53 -2.79 -4.94 -0.31
C VAL A 53 -2.50 -4.08 -1.54
N GLU A 54 -1.26 -3.58 -1.68
CA GLU A 54 -0.83 -2.73 -2.79
C GLU A 54 -0.88 -3.46 -4.15
N GLY A 55 -0.29 -4.65 -4.21
CA GLY A 55 -0.11 -5.42 -5.44
C GLY A 55 -1.28 -6.30 -5.82
N LEU A 56 -1.90 -6.99 -4.85
CA LEU A 56 -2.93 -8.00 -5.08
C LEU A 56 -4.34 -7.54 -4.69
N ARG A 57 -4.47 -6.41 -3.99
CA ARG A 57 -5.74 -5.95 -3.42
C ARG A 57 -6.41 -7.00 -2.53
N ASP A 58 -5.59 -7.78 -1.81
CA ASP A 58 -6.07 -8.85 -0.95
C ASP A 58 -6.85 -8.27 0.24
N VAL A 59 -8.11 -8.67 0.34
CA VAL A 59 -9.03 -8.22 1.39
C VAL A 59 -8.64 -8.80 2.76
N ASN A 60 -8.10 -10.02 2.80
CA ASN A 60 -7.68 -10.64 4.06
C ASN A 60 -6.41 -9.98 4.60
N ALA A 61 -5.44 -9.70 3.71
CA ALA A 61 -4.27 -8.92 4.06
C ALA A 61 -4.65 -7.52 4.56
N LEU A 62 -5.63 -6.86 3.92
CA LEU A 62 -6.14 -5.57 4.36
C LEU A 62 -6.72 -5.63 5.79
N LYS A 63 -7.51 -6.65 6.13
CA LYS A 63 -8.07 -6.82 7.49
C LYS A 63 -6.96 -6.99 8.53
N GLN A 64 -5.97 -7.83 8.24
CA GLN A 64 -4.84 -8.04 9.13
C GLN A 64 -3.98 -6.77 9.27
N LEU A 65 -3.75 -6.07 8.18
CA LEU A 65 -3.04 -4.79 8.17
C LEU A 65 -3.78 -3.73 9.01
N GLN A 66 -5.11 -3.67 8.92
CA GLN A 66 -5.92 -2.79 9.75
C GLN A 66 -5.76 -3.10 11.25
N ILE A 67 -5.75 -4.38 11.63
CA ILE A 67 -5.55 -4.81 13.03
C ILE A 67 -4.15 -4.40 13.51
N ALA A 68 -3.10 -4.67 12.73
CA ALA A 68 -1.73 -4.31 13.06
C ALA A 68 -1.57 -2.77 13.18
N THR A 69 -2.10 -2.02 12.22
CA THR A 69 -2.05 -0.55 12.22
C THR A 69 -2.84 0.04 13.40
N MET A 70 -3.97 -0.61 13.79
CA MET A 70 -4.74 -0.20 14.96
C MET A 70 -3.94 -0.41 16.26
N GLY A 71 -3.21 -1.51 16.39
CA GLY A 71 -2.31 -1.75 17.52
C GLY A 71 -1.25 -0.66 17.67
N GLU A 72 -0.60 -0.29 16.55
CA GLU A 72 0.38 0.79 16.54
C GLU A 72 -0.24 2.16 16.82
N ALA A 73 -1.43 2.44 16.26
CA ALA A 73 -2.16 3.68 16.54
C ALA A 73 -2.54 3.80 18.03
N LEU A 74 -2.95 2.72 18.66
CA LEU A 74 -3.22 2.68 20.12
C LEU A 74 -1.96 3.02 20.90
N ARG A 75 -0.82 2.42 20.55
CA ARG A 75 0.47 2.70 21.17
C ARG A 75 0.86 4.18 21.05
N LEU A 76 0.72 4.77 19.85
CA LEU A 76 1.04 6.17 19.59
C LEU A 76 0.05 7.15 20.26
N MET A 77 -1.13 6.69 20.61
CA MET A 77 -2.19 7.49 21.23
C MET A 77 -2.41 7.16 22.71
N GLU A 78 -1.49 6.46 23.37
CA GLU A 78 -1.62 6.05 24.78
C GLU A 78 -1.90 7.25 25.69
N ASP A 79 -1.22 8.37 25.47
CA ASP A 79 -1.41 9.61 26.23
C ASP A 79 -2.52 10.52 25.69
N TRP A 80 -3.27 10.07 24.68
CA TRP A 80 -4.28 10.90 24.02
C TRP A 80 -5.53 11.06 24.87
N ARG A 81 -5.87 12.29 25.20
CA ARG A 81 -7.05 12.66 26.01
C ARG A 81 -8.18 13.30 25.19
N GLY A 82 -8.31 12.91 23.93
CA GLY A 82 -9.36 13.43 23.03
C GLY A 82 -10.69 12.71 23.17
N VAL A 83 -11.72 13.32 22.57
CA VAL A 83 -13.08 12.74 22.49
C VAL A 83 -13.14 11.76 21.32
N TYR A 84 -13.86 10.65 21.48
CA TYR A 84 -14.04 9.57 20.49
C TYR A 84 -12.74 8.90 20.00
N PRO A 85 -11.90 8.37 20.91
CA PRO A 85 -10.61 7.79 20.52
C PRO A 85 -10.74 6.66 19.50
N GLU A 86 -11.72 5.78 19.63
CA GLU A 86 -11.93 4.65 18.71
C GLU A 86 -12.21 5.08 17.27
N LYS A 87 -13.06 6.10 17.07
CA LYS A 87 -13.36 6.63 15.73
C LYS A 87 -12.15 7.36 15.14
N ALA A 88 -11.38 8.06 15.99
CA ALA A 88 -10.16 8.73 15.59
C ALA A 88 -9.10 7.71 15.14
N ILE A 89 -8.91 6.64 15.91
CA ILE A 89 -7.99 5.54 15.56
C ILE A 89 -8.39 4.91 14.23
N LYS A 90 -9.67 4.58 14.04
CA LYS A 90 -10.16 4.04 12.77
C LYS A 90 -9.90 4.99 11.58
N ALA A 91 -10.12 6.29 11.77
CA ALA A 91 -9.88 7.29 10.74
C ALA A 91 -8.39 7.43 10.43
N LEU A 92 -7.53 7.45 11.45
CA LEU A 92 -6.08 7.47 11.31
C LEU A 92 -5.57 6.24 10.54
N CYS A 93 -5.97 5.04 10.95
CA CYS A 93 -5.57 3.80 10.30
C CYS A 93 -6.01 3.76 8.83
N ALA A 94 -7.27 4.10 8.54
CA ALA A 94 -7.78 4.12 7.19
C ALA A 94 -7.01 5.10 6.30
N THR A 95 -6.70 6.30 6.82
CA THR A 95 -5.95 7.33 6.09
C THR A 95 -4.49 6.91 5.90
N ALA A 96 -3.84 6.36 6.93
CA ALA A 96 -2.45 5.93 6.86
C ALA A 96 -2.25 4.77 5.89
N ILE A 97 -3.12 3.76 5.92
CA ILE A 97 -3.08 2.62 4.98
C ILE A 97 -3.32 3.11 3.55
N ALA A 98 -4.30 3.99 3.32
CA ALA A 98 -4.56 4.53 2.00
C ALA A 98 -3.37 5.32 1.45
N GLU A 99 -2.68 6.09 2.28
CA GLU A 99 -1.49 6.84 1.90
C GLU A 99 -0.30 5.90 1.64
N ALA A 100 -0.05 4.94 2.51
CA ALA A 100 1.06 4.01 2.38
C ALA A 100 0.93 3.08 1.16
N THR A 101 -0.30 2.68 0.79
CA THR A 101 -0.57 1.87 -0.40
C THR A 101 -0.61 2.68 -1.70
N GLN A 102 -0.72 4.00 -1.62
CA GLN A 102 -0.80 4.90 -2.77
C GLN A 102 0.23 6.04 -2.66
N GLN A 103 1.50 5.71 -2.47
CA GLN A 103 2.57 6.68 -2.24
C GLN A 103 2.67 7.75 -3.33
N GLN A 104 2.37 7.40 -4.57
CA GLN A 104 2.36 8.34 -5.71
C GLN A 104 1.11 9.25 -5.76
N GLY A 105 0.27 9.20 -4.73
CA GLY A 105 -0.98 9.95 -4.66
C GLY A 105 -2.23 9.09 -4.90
N GLN A 106 -3.37 9.61 -4.46
CA GLN A 106 -4.68 8.97 -4.64
C GLN A 106 -5.07 8.91 -6.12
N ILE A 107 -5.74 7.84 -6.51
CA ILE A 107 -6.38 7.78 -7.84
C ILE A 107 -7.43 8.89 -7.92
N CYS A 108 -7.35 9.71 -8.96
CA CYS A 108 -8.28 10.81 -9.16
C CYS A 108 -9.70 10.27 -9.41
N PRO A 109 -10.72 10.67 -8.61
CA PRO A 109 -12.08 10.19 -8.77
C PRO A 109 -12.76 10.67 -10.06
N GLU A 110 -12.35 11.82 -10.61
CA GLU A 110 -12.93 12.38 -11.82
C GLU A 110 -12.55 11.60 -13.09
N CYS A 111 -11.29 11.19 -13.19
CA CYS A 111 -10.78 10.49 -14.37
C CYS A 111 -10.42 9.01 -14.10
N ASN A 112 -10.63 8.51 -12.90
CA ASN A 112 -10.30 7.15 -12.49
C ASN A 112 -8.86 6.72 -12.86
N GLY A 113 -7.91 7.65 -12.73
CA GLY A 113 -6.50 7.41 -13.01
C GLY A 113 -6.08 7.58 -14.47
N SER A 114 -7.01 7.81 -15.40
CA SER A 114 -6.71 7.92 -16.84
C SER A 114 -6.08 9.26 -17.25
N ALA A 115 -6.08 10.26 -16.38
CA ALA A 115 -5.71 11.65 -16.66
C ALA A 115 -6.56 12.35 -17.74
N VAL A 116 -7.57 11.66 -18.28
CA VAL A 116 -8.45 12.14 -19.34
C VAL A 116 -9.89 12.01 -18.91
N VAL A 117 -10.69 13.04 -19.18
CA VAL A 117 -12.15 13.04 -18.99
C VAL A 117 -12.82 13.28 -20.35
N VAL A 118 -14.04 12.79 -20.48
CA VAL A 118 -14.84 13.01 -21.69
C VAL A 118 -15.83 14.15 -21.40
N ASP A 119 -15.79 15.20 -22.19
CA ASP A 119 -16.71 16.32 -22.08
C ASP A 119 -18.13 15.98 -22.60
N LYS A 120 -19.07 16.92 -22.46
CA LYS A 120 -20.44 16.76 -22.94
C LYS A 120 -20.53 16.52 -24.46
N ASN A 121 -19.53 16.95 -25.22
CA ASN A 121 -19.45 16.82 -26.66
C ASN A 121 -18.71 15.55 -27.10
N ARG A 122 -18.43 14.62 -26.17
CA ARG A 122 -17.64 13.40 -26.38
C ARG A 122 -16.18 13.60 -26.77
N ASN A 123 -15.65 14.80 -26.58
CA ASN A 123 -14.22 15.06 -26.80
C ASN A 123 -13.40 14.63 -25.58
N ARG A 124 -12.22 14.07 -25.83
CA ARG A 124 -11.27 13.74 -24.78
C ARG A 124 -10.50 14.98 -24.35
N CYS A 125 -10.68 15.39 -23.10
CA CYS A 125 -10.01 16.54 -22.50
C CYS A 125 -9.11 16.08 -21.37
N LYS A 126 -8.03 16.83 -21.13
CA LYS A 126 -7.14 16.60 -20.00
C LYS A 126 -7.92 16.86 -18.68
N CYS A 127 -7.80 15.96 -17.71
CA CYS A 127 -8.41 16.15 -16.39
C CYS A 127 -7.81 17.39 -15.71
N GLN A 128 -8.67 18.27 -15.21
CA GLN A 128 -8.24 19.50 -14.51
C GLN A 128 -8.02 19.27 -13.00
N CYS A 129 -8.56 18.17 -12.45
CA CYS A 129 -8.52 17.88 -11.01
C CYS A 129 -7.24 17.20 -10.57
N CYS A 130 -6.41 16.70 -11.50
CA CYS A 130 -5.24 15.89 -11.14
C CYS A 130 -4.05 16.12 -12.08
N LYS A 131 -2.88 15.71 -11.61
CA LYS A 131 -1.68 15.54 -12.44
C LYS A 131 -1.54 14.06 -12.79
N GLN A 132 -1.58 13.73 -14.08
CA GLN A 132 -1.36 12.35 -14.58
C GLN A 132 -2.26 11.27 -13.92
N GLY A 133 -3.52 11.62 -13.62
CA GLY A 133 -4.47 10.67 -13.05
C GLY A 133 -4.41 10.51 -11.52
N ARG A 134 -3.50 11.21 -10.83
CA ARG A 134 -3.31 11.11 -9.39
C ARG A 134 -3.37 12.47 -8.71
N ILE A 135 -3.86 12.48 -7.47
CA ILE A 135 -3.93 13.63 -6.57
C ILE A 135 -2.90 13.41 -5.47
N GLU A 136 -1.97 14.34 -5.32
CA GLU A 136 -0.91 14.29 -4.31
C GLU A 136 -1.48 14.26 -2.89
N TRP A 137 -0.75 13.59 -1.97
CA TRP A 137 -1.06 13.61 -0.55
C TRP A 137 -0.61 14.92 0.07
N THR A 138 -1.56 15.86 0.19
CA THR A 138 -1.41 17.13 0.93
C THR A 138 -2.14 17.04 2.26
N GLN A 139 -2.00 18.05 3.12
CA GLN A 139 -2.74 18.10 4.38
C GLN A 139 -4.27 18.14 4.12
N GLU A 140 -4.70 18.82 3.06
CA GLU A 140 -6.11 18.94 2.67
C GLU A 140 -6.66 17.60 2.18
N THR A 141 -5.91 16.86 1.36
CA THR A 141 -6.35 15.55 0.84
C THR A 141 -6.37 14.49 1.94
N ARG A 142 -5.41 14.51 2.88
CA ARG A 142 -5.41 13.68 4.09
C ARG A 142 -6.60 14.01 4.98
N PHE A 143 -6.86 15.30 5.21
CA PHE A 143 -8.05 15.73 5.95
C PHE A 143 -9.34 15.27 5.29
N ALA A 144 -9.48 15.42 3.99
CA ALA A 144 -10.67 14.99 3.25
C ALA A 144 -10.90 13.46 3.39
N TYR A 145 -9.82 12.67 3.39
CA TYR A 145 -9.91 11.23 3.59
C TYR A 145 -10.28 10.87 5.03
N PHE A 146 -9.62 11.47 6.01
CA PHE A 146 -9.91 11.31 7.44
C PHE A 146 -11.36 11.69 7.79
N ALA A 147 -11.85 12.80 7.26
CA ALA A 147 -13.19 13.32 7.53
C ALA A 147 -14.32 12.40 7.02
N ARG A 148 -14.04 11.49 6.08
CA ARG A 148 -15.02 10.46 5.65
C ARG A 148 -15.35 9.47 6.77
N VAL A 149 -14.40 9.19 7.64
CA VAL A 149 -14.57 8.25 8.77
C VAL A 149 -14.95 8.99 10.04
N LEU A 150 -14.29 10.12 10.31
CA LEU A 150 -14.56 10.98 11.46
C LEU A 150 -14.77 12.42 11.01
N PRO A 151 -16.03 12.89 10.86
CA PRO A 151 -16.33 14.28 10.51
C PRO A 151 -15.88 15.22 11.64
N VAL A 152 -14.81 15.97 11.38
CA VAL A 152 -14.25 16.98 12.30
C VAL A 152 -13.86 18.21 11.52
N THR A 153 -13.63 19.33 12.22
CA THR A 153 -13.08 20.53 11.60
C THR A 153 -11.60 20.35 11.29
N TYR A 154 -11.10 21.08 10.30
CA TYR A 154 -9.69 21.05 9.93
C TYR A 154 -8.75 21.38 11.11
N SER A 155 -9.14 22.36 11.96
CA SER A 155 -8.38 22.72 13.16
C SER A 155 -8.25 21.55 14.15
N ARG A 156 -9.28 20.71 14.23
CA ARG A 156 -9.27 19.52 15.09
C ARG A 156 -8.41 18.41 14.46
N PHE A 157 -8.47 18.23 13.14
CA PHE A 157 -7.63 17.29 12.40
C PHE A 157 -6.12 17.57 12.59
N LYS A 158 -5.72 18.83 12.64
CA LYS A 158 -4.31 19.20 12.88
C LYS A 158 -3.70 18.57 14.12
N ARG A 159 -4.49 18.27 15.14
CA ARG A 159 -4.03 17.60 16.36
C ARG A 159 -3.60 16.15 16.12
N TYR A 160 -4.17 15.50 15.12
CA TYR A 160 -3.85 14.12 14.74
C TYR A 160 -2.69 14.02 13.74
N TYR A 161 -2.24 15.14 13.21
CA TYR A 161 -1.27 15.17 12.11
C TYR A 161 0.06 14.51 12.46
N SER A 162 0.58 14.70 13.67
CA SER A 162 1.81 14.05 14.12
C SER A 162 1.65 12.53 14.18
N VAL A 163 0.56 12.04 14.75
CA VAL A 163 0.26 10.60 14.81
C VAL A 163 0.06 10.02 13.42
N GLN A 164 -0.64 10.75 12.54
CA GLN A 164 -0.80 10.34 11.15
C GLN A 164 0.53 10.16 10.43
N ASN A 165 1.45 11.11 10.57
CA ASN A 165 2.78 11.01 9.95
C ASN A 165 3.57 9.82 10.50
N LEU A 166 3.55 9.60 11.83
CA LEU A 166 4.24 8.47 12.45
C LEU A 166 3.70 7.13 11.94
N LEU A 167 2.37 6.99 11.81
CA LEU A 167 1.75 5.78 11.27
C LEU A 167 2.14 5.53 9.81
N VAL A 168 2.14 6.58 8.98
CA VAL A 168 2.56 6.45 7.58
C VAL A 168 4.03 6.06 7.50
N SER A 169 4.91 6.73 8.26
CA SER A 169 6.34 6.39 8.29
C SER A 169 6.56 4.95 8.72
N TRP A 170 5.89 4.51 9.79
CA TRP A 170 5.98 3.13 10.27
C TRP A 170 5.54 2.11 9.22
N LEU A 171 4.45 2.35 8.49
CA LEU A 171 3.99 1.48 7.41
C LEU A 171 5.01 1.43 6.25
N VAL A 172 5.54 2.58 5.84
CA VAL A 172 6.52 2.67 4.75
C VAL A 172 7.86 2.02 5.14
N GLU A 173 8.30 2.18 6.37
CA GLU A 173 9.50 1.52 6.90
C GLU A 173 9.35 -0.01 6.88
N ASN A 174 8.23 -0.54 7.39
CA ASN A 174 7.95 -1.97 7.34
C ASN A 174 7.90 -2.50 5.89
N ARG A 175 7.29 -1.74 4.97
CA ARG A 175 7.30 -2.08 3.53
C ARG A 175 8.73 -2.16 3.00
N THR A 176 9.55 -1.19 3.32
CA THR A 176 10.94 -1.12 2.88
C THR A 176 11.74 -2.30 3.42
N MET A 177 11.55 -2.66 4.70
CA MET A 177 12.19 -3.83 5.31
C MET A 177 11.79 -5.13 4.58
N ALA A 178 10.50 -5.32 4.28
CA ALA A 178 10.05 -6.49 3.54
C ALA A 178 10.67 -6.59 2.14
N VAL A 179 10.78 -5.44 1.45
CA VAL A 179 11.42 -5.34 0.13
C VAL A 179 12.90 -5.69 0.22
N MET A 180 13.62 -5.14 1.18
CA MET A 180 15.07 -5.40 1.37
C MET A 180 15.33 -6.86 1.71
N ALA A 181 14.55 -7.45 2.62
CA ALA A 181 14.67 -8.86 2.97
C ALA A 181 14.48 -9.78 1.76
N MET A 182 13.52 -9.44 0.90
CA MET A 182 13.29 -10.18 -0.34
C MET A 182 14.45 -10.03 -1.33
N ASP A 183 14.95 -8.82 -1.54
CA ASP A 183 16.07 -8.58 -2.45
C ASP A 183 17.33 -9.31 -2.01
N GLU A 184 17.64 -9.30 -0.71
CA GLU A 184 18.76 -10.06 -0.15
C GLU A 184 18.61 -11.57 -0.37
N GLN A 185 17.42 -12.12 -0.17
CA GLN A 185 17.19 -13.56 -0.38
C GLN A 185 17.30 -13.94 -1.86
N ILE A 186 16.77 -13.13 -2.77
CA ILE A 186 16.92 -13.34 -4.22
C ILE A 186 18.40 -13.30 -4.62
N GLN A 187 19.19 -12.40 -4.07
CA GLN A 187 20.62 -12.33 -4.33
C GLN A 187 21.35 -13.60 -3.83
N ARG A 188 21.02 -14.05 -2.63
CA ARG A 188 21.60 -15.29 -2.06
C ARG A 188 21.31 -16.51 -2.94
N GLU A 189 20.07 -16.66 -3.40
CA GLU A 189 19.69 -17.77 -4.28
C GLU A 189 20.34 -17.67 -5.66
N SER A 190 20.45 -16.46 -6.24
CA SER A 190 21.14 -16.28 -7.52
C SER A 190 22.63 -16.62 -7.46
N HIS A 191 23.31 -16.32 -6.35
CA HIS A 191 24.71 -16.73 -6.15
C HIS A 191 24.89 -18.24 -5.98
N ARG A 192 23.94 -18.94 -5.35
CA ARG A 192 23.97 -20.39 -5.20
C ARG A 192 23.81 -21.14 -6.52
N GLN A 193 23.10 -20.57 -7.49
CA GLN A 193 22.90 -21.19 -8.81
C GLN A 193 24.12 -21.04 -9.74
N ILE A 194 25.05 -20.14 -9.43
CA ILE A 194 26.25 -19.86 -10.24
C ILE A 194 27.47 -20.64 -9.70
N ALA A 195 27.42 -21.10 -8.47
CA ALA A 195 28.49 -21.85 -7.81
C ALA A 195 28.32 -23.38 -8.01
#